data_3a7a5227917d9dd7bbbb70e1d2a170cf
#
_entry.id   3a7a5227917d9dd7bbbb70e1d2a170cf
#
_cell.length_a   1.000
_cell.length_b   1.000
_cell.length_c   1.000
_cell.angle_alpha   90.00
_cell.angle_beta   90.00
_cell.angle_gamma   90.00
#
_symmetry.space_group_name_H-M   'P 1'
#
loop_
_entity.id
_entity.type
_entity.pdbx_description
1 polymer ?
#
loop_
_entity_poly.entity_id
_entity_poly.type
_entity_poly.pdbx_seq_one_letter_code
_entity_poly.pdbx_strand_id
1 'polypeptide(L)'
;MKNTLLLFLCMLVFSCQQSSDNTTESIPVVDSVSIVNALLDALSIQIEKDSLNGVLYFERAQIHLKNKSLMPGSLDLKRAVRLDSTNPYYWQKLGNLEYAMKNSRFAKNAWEECARLDPSNLNCRLDLAEVYLAVGELKKGQQKIDEVLRVDNKNAEALYLSGNFALFAQDTVKALQYIQAAINQKQDFFKAFDLMGVLFSAKGDVMALDYFNSALRIRPYRFDIHYKVGMFYQNIGAYKEAIEAYKRALEINPSHKTSLHNIGVVQVFLGETKAALGFFSKAIEVDDMYLEAYFGRAYVYELLNDFINSESDYRTTLMIDPSYRPAMDGLVRIEK
;
A
#
# COMPACT_ATOMS: atom_id res chain seq x y z
N MET A 1 -38.73 -27.27 -13.00
CA MET A 1 -38.18 -28.53 -12.47
C MET A 1 -36.90 -28.19 -11.74
N LYS A 2 -36.83 -28.54 -10.48
CA LYS A 2 -35.77 -28.19 -9.53
C LYS A 2 -34.51 -29.04 -9.80
N ASN A 3 -33.33 -28.45 -9.77
CA ASN A 3 -32.10 -29.19 -9.53
C ASN A 3 -31.28 -28.45 -8.46
N THR A 4 -31.41 -28.98 -7.28
CA THR A 4 -30.62 -28.72 -6.10
C THR A 4 -29.28 -29.43 -6.22
N LEU A 5 -28.19 -28.70 -6.11
CA LEU A 5 -26.84 -29.26 -6.01
C LEU A 5 -26.52 -29.46 -4.53
N LEU A 6 -26.27 -30.72 -4.17
CA LEU A 6 -26.02 -31.22 -2.83
C LEU A 6 -24.60 -30.87 -2.36
N LEU A 7 -24.49 -30.20 -1.24
CA LEU A 7 -23.27 -30.14 -0.42
C LEU A 7 -23.08 -31.50 0.27
N PHE A 8 -21.99 -32.20 -0.02
CA PHE A 8 -21.53 -33.34 0.74
C PHE A 8 -20.59 -32.88 1.87
N LEU A 9 -21.14 -32.90 3.09
CA LEU A 9 -20.37 -32.77 4.33
C LEU A 9 -20.09 -34.20 4.84
N CYS A 10 -18.85 -34.68 4.69
CA CYS A 10 -18.43 -35.96 5.28
C CYS A 10 -18.02 -35.73 6.73
N MET A 11 -18.89 -36.11 7.68
CA MET A 11 -18.45 -36.42 9.05
C MET A 11 -17.87 -37.83 9.08
N LEU A 12 -16.62 -37.95 9.42
CA LEU A 12 -16.00 -39.24 9.79
C LEU A 12 -15.98 -39.36 11.30
N VAL A 13 -16.80 -40.32 11.80
CA VAL A 13 -16.80 -40.79 13.19
C VAL A 13 -15.65 -41.81 13.30
N PHE A 14 -14.71 -41.55 14.18
CA PHE A 14 -13.64 -42.50 14.51
C PHE A 14 -14.10 -43.54 15.48
N SER A 15 -14.11 -44.80 15.06
CA SER A 15 -14.14 -45.98 15.94
C SER A 15 -12.69 -46.46 16.15
N CYS A 16 -12.24 -46.49 17.39
CA CYS A 16 -10.94 -47.06 17.77
C CYS A 16 -10.96 -48.58 17.63
N GLN A 17 -10.03 -49.12 16.84
CA GLN A 17 -9.54 -50.46 17.03
C GLN A 17 -8.03 -50.49 16.78
N GLN A 18 -7.26 -50.82 17.81
CA GLN A 18 -5.80 -50.97 17.78
C GLN A 18 -5.40 -52.16 16.90
N SER A 19 -4.54 -51.92 15.92
CA SER A 19 -3.56 -52.88 15.46
C SER A 19 -2.31 -52.12 15.02
N SER A 20 -1.21 -52.46 15.61
CA SER A 20 0.12 -51.94 15.38
C SER A 20 0.62 -52.32 13.98
N ASP A 21 0.78 -51.32 13.09
CA ASP A 21 1.78 -51.39 12.03
C ASP A 21 2.26 -49.96 11.74
N ASN A 22 3.52 -49.71 12.07
CA ASN A 22 4.23 -48.46 11.81
C ASN A 22 4.55 -48.32 10.31
N THR A 23 3.67 -47.73 9.57
CA THR A 23 3.99 -47.02 8.32
C THR A 23 3.34 -45.63 8.39
N THR A 24 4.11 -44.66 8.83
CA THR A 24 3.77 -43.24 8.68
C THR A 24 3.76 -42.89 7.19
N GLU A 25 2.65 -43.09 6.50
CA GLU A 25 2.41 -42.38 5.25
C GLU A 25 2.34 -40.88 5.57
N SER A 26 3.43 -40.19 5.26
CA SER A 26 3.45 -38.72 5.23
C SER A 26 2.44 -38.28 4.21
N ILE A 27 1.32 -37.68 4.68
CA ILE A 27 0.43 -36.93 3.81
C ILE A 27 1.30 -35.89 3.09
N PRO A 28 1.41 -35.92 1.74
CA PRO A 28 2.24 -34.95 1.05
C PRO A 28 1.66 -33.56 1.35
N VAL A 29 2.46 -32.70 1.98
CA VAL A 29 2.16 -31.27 2.08
C VAL A 29 2.20 -30.76 0.65
N VAL A 30 1.01 -30.69 0.02
CA VAL A 30 0.90 -30.13 -1.32
C VAL A 30 1.21 -28.64 -1.19
N ASP A 31 2.37 -28.24 -1.68
CA ASP A 31 2.80 -26.86 -1.69
C ASP A 31 1.78 -26.01 -2.43
N SER A 32 1.42 -24.87 -1.83
CA SER A 32 0.45 -23.91 -2.43
C SER A 32 0.84 -23.50 -3.86
N VAL A 33 2.13 -23.47 -4.17
CA VAL A 33 2.67 -23.17 -5.50
C VAL A 33 2.33 -24.28 -6.49
N SER A 34 2.42 -25.56 -6.08
CA SER A 34 2.10 -26.70 -6.95
C SER A 34 0.62 -26.75 -7.30
N ILE A 35 -0.27 -26.41 -6.36
CA ILE A 35 -1.73 -26.34 -6.61
C ILE A 35 -2.03 -25.22 -7.63
N VAL A 36 -1.41 -24.08 -7.46
CA VAL A 36 -1.61 -22.94 -8.36
C VAL A 36 -1.16 -23.28 -9.78
N ASN A 37 0.03 -23.89 -9.94
CA ASN A 37 0.53 -24.29 -11.26
C ASN A 37 -0.39 -25.33 -11.90
N ALA A 38 -0.86 -26.31 -11.16
CA ALA A 38 -1.81 -27.31 -11.66
C ALA A 38 -3.14 -26.66 -12.16
N LEU A 39 -3.65 -25.63 -11.46
CA LEU A 39 -4.84 -24.90 -11.89
C LEU A 39 -4.59 -24.08 -13.17
N LEU A 40 -3.43 -23.42 -13.28
CA LEU A 40 -3.04 -22.68 -14.48
C LEU A 40 -2.87 -23.61 -15.69
N ASP A 41 -2.26 -24.78 -15.48
CA ASP A 41 -2.08 -25.80 -16.52
C ASP A 41 -3.43 -26.36 -16.98
N ALA A 42 -4.33 -26.68 -16.05
CA ALA A 42 -5.67 -27.18 -16.37
C ALA A 42 -6.47 -26.16 -17.21
N LEU A 43 -6.42 -24.88 -16.86
CA LEU A 43 -7.08 -23.82 -17.64
C LEU A 43 -6.39 -23.63 -19.00
N SER A 44 -5.08 -23.76 -19.07
CA SER A 44 -4.33 -23.67 -20.34
C SER A 44 -4.74 -24.78 -21.31
N ILE A 45 -4.89 -26.03 -20.84
CA ILE A 45 -5.40 -27.15 -21.63
C ILE A 45 -6.85 -26.90 -22.11
N GLN A 46 -7.69 -26.29 -21.25
CA GLN A 46 -9.05 -25.94 -21.64
C GLN A 46 -9.08 -24.83 -22.72
N ILE A 47 -8.22 -23.83 -22.58
CA ILE A 47 -8.05 -22.74 -23.57
C ILE A 47 -7.56 -23.29 -24.91
N GLU A 48 -6.67 -24.29 -24.93
CA GLU A 48 -6.24 -24.94 -26.17
C GLU A 48 -7.40 -25.64 -26.90
N LYS A 49 -8.34 -26.22 -26.14
CA LYS A 49 -9.53 -26.87 -26.69
C LYS A 49 -10.61 -25.89 -27.14
N ASP A 50 -10.73 -24.76 -26.45
CA ASP A 50 -11.73 -23.71 -26.74
C ASP A 50 -11.10 -22.32 -26.58
N SER A 51 -10.30 -21.92 -27.57
CA SER A 51 -9.55 -20.67 -27.58
C SER A 51 -10.39 -19.40 -27.77
N LEU A 52 -11.70 -19.57 -28.03
CA LEU A 52 -12.64 -18.46 -28.18
C LEU A 52 -13.50 -18.23 -26.94
N ASN A 53 -13.30 -18.99 -25.89
CA ASN A 53 -14.03 -18.86 -24.62
C ASN A 53 -13.39 -17.81 -23.70
N GLY A 54 -13.95 -16.61 -23.69
CA GLY A 54 -13.46 -15.50 -22.86
C GLY A 54 -13.47 -15.78 -21.37
N VAL A 55 -14.38 -16.67 -20.89
CA VAL A 55 -14.47 -17.04 -19.46
C VAL A 55 -13.21 -17.75 -18.99
N LEU A 56 -12.65 -18.65 -19.79
CA LEU A 56 -11.43 -19.39 -19.42
C LEU A 56 -10.22 -18.46 -19.22
N TYR A 57 -10.06 -17.47 -20.11
CA TYR A 57 -9.03 -16.46 -19.94
C TYR A 57 -9.26 -15.61 -18.71
N PHE A 58 -10.52 -15.24 -18.44
CA PHE A 58 -10.87 -14.48 -17.25
C PHE A 58 -10.56 -15.27 -15.96
N GLU A 59 -10.91 -16.55 -15.89
CA GLU A 59 -10.62 -17.41 -14.75
C GLU A 59 -9.11 -17.56 -14.52
N ARG A 60 -8.34 -17.78 -15.59
CA ARG A 60 -6.87 -17.87 -15.52
C ARG A 60 -6.26 -16.56 -15.06
N ALA A 61 -6.77 -15.42 -15.52
CA ALA A 61 -6.37 -14.11 -15.04
C ALA A 61 -6.58 -13.94 -13.51
N GLN A 62 -7.72 -14.43 -12.99
CA GLN A 62 -7.98 -14.34 -11.54
C GLN A 62 -6.95 -15.12 -10.72
N ILE A 63 -6.47 -16.27 -11.21
CA ILE A 63 -5.40 -17.04 -10.56
C ILE A 63 -4.09 -16.28 -10.63
N HIS A 64 -3.73 -15.72 -11.79
CA HIS A 64 -2.54 -14.88 -11.93
C HIS A 64 -2.56 -13.69 -10.95
N LEU A 65 -3.70 -13.03 -10.77
CA LEU A 65 -3.84 -11.91 -9.86
C LEU A 65 -3.67 -12.31 -8.39
N LYS A 66 -4.24 -13.45 -7.98
CA LYS A 66 -4.05 -13.99 -6.63
C LYS A 66 -2.57 -14.27 -6.34
N ASN A 67 -1.81 -14.67 -7.36
CA ASN A 67 -0.37 -14.94 -7.25
C ASN A 67 0.51 -13.73 -7.54
N LYS A 68 -0.06 -12.53 -7.62
CA LYS A 68 0.68 -11.29 -7.93
C LYS A 68 1.41 -11.30 -9.28
N SER A 69 1.03 -12.21 -10.19
CA SER A 69 1.52 -12.28 -11.57
C SER A 69 0.75 -11.32 -12.45
N LEU A 70 1.05 -10.03 -12.33
CA LEU A 70 0.22 -8.96 -12.92
C LEU A 70 0.23 -8.97 -14.45
N MET A 71 1.40 -9.16 -15.07
CA MET A 71 1.52 -9.12 -16.54
C MET A 71 0.75 -10.27 -17.25
N PRO A 72 0.91 -11.56 -16.86
CA PRO A 72 0.08 -12.64 -17.41
C PRO A 72 -1.42 -12.39 -17.20
N GLY A 73 -1.81 -11.94 -16.01
CA GLY A 73 -3.20 -11.59 -15.73
C GLY A 73 -3.76 -10.49 -16.64
N SER A 74 -2.96 -9.46 -16.97
CA SER A 74 -3.35 -8.39 -17.89
C SER A 74 -3.53 -8.92 -19.33
N LEU A 75 -2.66 -9.79 -19.79
CA LEU A 75 -2.78 -10.40 -21.11
C LEU A 75 -4.07 -11.23 -21.26
N ASP A 76 -4.36 -12.03 -20.24
CA ASP A 76 -5.57 -12.85 -20.20
C ASP A 76 -6.84 -11.99 -20.11
N LEU A 77 -6.86 -10.95 -19.26
CA LEU A 77 -7.99 -10.02 -19.21
C LEU A 77 -8.21 -9.28 -20.54
N LYS A 78 -7.14 -8.85 -21.19
CA LYS A 78 -7.22 -8.25 -22.54
C LYS A 78 -7.78 -9.23 -23.57
N ARG A 79 -7.48 -10.52 -23.44
CA ARG A 79 -8.03 -11.55 -24.32
C ARG A 79 -9.51 -11.78 -24.00
N ALA A 80 -9.90 -11.89 -22.73
CA ALA A 80 -11.29 -12.02 -22.30
C ALA A 80 -12.15 -10.86 -22.83
N VAL A 81 -11.70 -9.62 -22.66
CA VAL A 81 -12.37 -8.41 -23.19
C VAL A 81 -12.51 -8.44 -24.71
N ARG A 82 -11.49 -8.91 -25.45
CA ARG A 82 -11.57 -9.02 -26.92
C ARG A 82 -12.58 -10.06 -27.39
N LEU A 83 -12.76 -11.14 -26.62
CA LEU A 83 -13.69 -12.21 -26.93
C LEU A 83 -15.12 -11.86 -26.55
N ASP A 84 -15.31 -11.15 -25.44
CA ASP A 84 -16.59 -10.60 -24.99
C ASP A 84 -16.41 -9.15 -24.52
N SER A 85 -16.49 -8.22 -25.46
CA SER A 85 -16.38 -6.79 -25.19
C SER A 85 -17.64 -6.18 -24.57
N THR A 86 -18.72 -6.96 -24.42
CA THR A 86 -19.99 -6.50 -23.86
C THR A 86 -20.09 -6.75 -22.35
N ASN A 87 -19.15 -7.46 -21.76
CA ASN A 87 -19.13 -7.79 -20.34
C ASN A 87 -18.46 -6.67 -19.51
N PRO A 88 -19.22 -5.85 -18.76
CA PRO A 88 -18.67 -4.73 -18.00
C PRO A 88 -17.71 -5.18 -16.88
N TYR A 89 -17.89 -6.40 -16.37
CA TYR A 89 -17.07 -6.95 -15.29
C TYR A 89 -15.64 -7.24 -15.77
N TYR A 90 -15.45 -7.69 -17.01
CA TYR A 90 -14.11 -7.88 -17.58
C TYR A 90 -13.38 -6.54 -17.72
N TRP A 91 -14.07 -5.51 -18.19
CA TRP A 91 -13.54 -4.16 -18.27
C TRP A 91 -13.17 -3.60 -16.91
N GLN A 92 -14.01 -3.79 -15.90
CA GLN A 92 -13.71 -3.36 -14.54
C GLN A 92 -12.42 -4.01 -14.02
N LYS A 93 -12.29 -5.34 -14.15
CA LYS A 93 -11.10 -6.06 -13.69
C LYS A 93 -9.85 -5.66 -14.46
N LEU A 94 -9.96 -5.45 -15.77
CA LEU A 94 -8.86 -4.94 -16.58
C LEU A 94 -8.43 -3.54 -16.10
N GLY A 95 -9.37 -2.64 -15.88
CA GLY A 95 -9.08 -1.30 -15.36
C GLY A 95 -8.34 -1.33 -14.03
N ASN A 96 -8.83 -2.14 -13.09
CA ASN A 96 -8.22 -2.28 -11.76
C ASN A 96 -6.78 -2.81 -11.86
N LEU A 97 -6.53 -3.78 -12.75
CA LEU A 97 -5.20 -4.35 -12.95
C LEU A 97 -4.25 -3.36 -13.62
N GLU A 98 -4.70 -2.70 -14.68
CA GLU A 98 -3.89 -1.71 -15.39
C GLU A 98 -3.52 -0.53 -14.46
N TYR A 99 -4.42 -0.13 -13.56
CA TYR A 99 -4.14 0.90 -12.55
C TYR A 99 -3.10 0.43 -11.53
N ALA A 100 -3.21 -0.81 -11.05
CA ALA A 100 -2.22 -1.41 -10.16
C ALA A 100 -0.82 -1.49 -10.82
N MET A 101 -0.78 -1.67 -12.15
CA MET A 101 0.45 -1.64 -12.98
C MET A 101 0.91 -0.22 -13.34
N LYS A 102 0.28 0.83 -12.79
CA LYS A 102 0.55 2.26 -13.08
C LYS A 102 0.26 2.67 -14.54
N ASN A 103 -0.54 1.90 -15.26
CA ASN A 103 -0.99 2.19 -16.62
C ASN A 103 -2.29 3.00 -16.62
N SER A 104 -2.27 4.19 -16.02
CA SER A 104 -3.48 5.01 -15.76
C SER A 104 -4.32 5.29 -17.01
N ARG A 105 -3.70 5.43 -18.20
CA ARG A 105 -4.42 5.64 -19.46
C ARG A 105 -5.28 4.43 -19.81
N PHE A 106 -4.72 3.23 -19.73
CA PHE A 106 -5.45 1.99 -20.05
C PHE A 106 -6.51 1.69 -18.99
N ALA A 107 -6.21 1.95 -17.72
CA ALA A 107 -7.18 1.84 -16.63
C ALA A 107 -8.39 2.74 -16.88
N LYS A 108 -8.16 4.03 -17.19
CA LYS A 108 -9.23 4.98 -17.50
C LYS A 108 -10.12 4.48 -18.62
N ASN A 109 -9.54 4.08 -19.76
CA ASN A 109 -10.31 3.59 -20.91
C ASN A 109 -11.15 2.36 -20.56
N ALA A 110 -10.60 1.43 -19.78
CA ALA A 110 -11.32 0.23 -19.36
C ALA A 110 -12.50 0.57 -18.43
N TRP A 111 -12.32 1.49 -17.49
CA TRP A 111 -13.40 1.92 -16.61
C TRP A 111 -14.45 2.80 -17.31
N GLU A 112 -14.07 3.56 -18.37
CA GLU A 112 -15.02 4.26 -19.22
C GLU A 112 -15.94 3.28 -19.94
N GLU A 113 -15.39 2.19 -20.49
CA GLU A 113 -16.19 1.13 -21.12
C GLU A 113 -17.05 0.38 -20.10
N CYS A 114 -16.50 0.07 -18.91
CA CYS A 114 -17.31 -0.51 -17.82
C CYS A 114 -18.51 0.39 -17.48
N ALA A 115 -18.31 1.68 -17.25
CA ALA A 115 -19.37 2.61 -16.89
C ALA A 115 -20.38 2.85 -18.03
N ARG A 116 -19.95 2.71 -19.29
CA ARG A 116 -20.82 2.79 -20.46
C ARG A 116 -21.72 1.57 -20.59
N LEU A 117 -21.15 0.37 -20.36
CA LEU A 117 -21.86 -0.92 -20.50
C LEU A 117 -22.79 -1.19 -19.32
N ASP A 118 -22.37 -0.79 -18.12
CA ASP A 118 -23.18 -0.91 -16.90
C ASP A 118 -23.26 0.44 -16.18
N PRO A 119 -24.26 1.28 -16.54
CA PRO A 119 -24.48 2.54 -15.85
C PRO A 119 -24.87 2.41 -14.37
N SER A 120 -25.24 1.22 -13.90
CA SER A 120 -25.55 0.98 -12.49
C SER A 120 -24.30 0.67 -11.66
N ASN A 121 -23.17 0.36 -12.28
CA ASN A 121 -21.92 0.06 -11.61
C ASN A 121 -21.26 1.33 -11.06
N LEU A 122 -21.54 1.63 -9.79
CA LEU A 122 -20.98 2.80 -9.13
C LEU A 122 -19.46 2.71 -8.94
N ASN A 123 -18.90 1.50 -8.83
CA ASN A 123 -17.45 1.32 -8.62
C ASN A 123 -16.65 1.82 -9.82
N CYS A 124 -17.06 1.53 -11.06
CA CYS A 124 -16.35 2.05 -12.25
C CYS A 124 -16.34 3.58 -12.30
N ARG A 125 -17.41 4.25 -11.80
CA ARG A 125 -17.44 5.72 -11.70
C ARG A 125 -16.51 6.23 -10.61
N LEU A 126 -16.41 5.54 -9.48
CA LEU A 126 -15.49 5.90 -8.39
C LEU A 126 -14.04 5.74 -8.83
N ASP A 127 -13.73 4.63 -9.50
CA ASP A 127 -12.39 4.37 -10.07
C ASP A 127 -12.02 5.45 -11.11
N LEU A 128 -13.00 5.86 -11.95
CA LEU A 128 -12.82 7.00 -12.87
C LEU A 128 -12.58 8.32 -12.15
N ALA A 129 -13.32 8.59 -11.07
CA ALA A 129 -13.12 9.80 -10.28
C ALA A 129 -11.72 9.86 -9.67
N GLU A 130 -11.23 8.73 -9.15
CA GLU A 130 -9.88 8.63 -8.59
C GLU A 130 -8.80 8.88 -9.65
N VAL A 131 -8.91 8.28 -10.83
CA VAL A 131 -7.92 8.50 -11.90
C VAL A 131 -8.00 9.92 -12.46
N TYR A 132 -9.19 10.52 -12.56
CA TYR A 132 -9.33 11.91 -12.98
C TYR A 132 -8.69 12.89 -11.98
N LEU A 133 -8.78 12.60 -10.67
CA LEU A 133 -8.05 13.37 -9.66
C LEU A 133 -6.54 13.25 -9.88
N ALA A 134 -6.03 12.04 -10.09
CA ALA A 134 -4.61 11.79 -10.27
C ALA A 134 -4.01 12.47 -11.51
N VAL A 135 -4.81 12.63 -12.58
CA VAL A 135 -4.37 13.30 -13.83
C VAL A 135 -4.79 14.79 -13.90
N GLY A 136 -5.40 15.34 -12.84
CA GLY A 136 -5.81 16.74 -12.77
C GLY A 136 -7.08 17.11 -13.55
N GLU A 137 -7.84 16.13 -14.07
CA GLU A 137 -9.10 16.34 -14.79
C GLU A 137 -10.28 16.56 -13.81
N LEU A 138 -10.16 17.55 -12.92
CA LEU A 138 -11.02 17.73 -11.75
C LEU A 138 -12.51 17.80 -12.07
N LYS A 139 -12.91 18.52 -13.13
CA LYS A 139 -14.32 18.65 -13.50
C LYS A 139 -14.95 17.31 -13.84
N LYS A 140 -14.24 16.45 -14.58
CA LYS A 140 -14.72 15.11 -14.93
C LYS A 140 -14.81 14.21 -13.72
N GLY A 141 -13.79 14.26 -12.83
CA GLY A 141 -13.80 13.48 -11.61
C GLY A 141 -14.95 13.88 -10.68
N GLN A 142 -15.17 15.19 -10.47
CA GLN A 142 -16.29 15.67 -9.67
C GLN A 142 -17.64 15.23 -10.25
N GLN A 143 -17.81 15.30 -11.58
CA GLN A 143 -19.01 14.81 -12.24
C GLN A 143 -19.28 13.33 -11.91
N LYS A 144 -18.24 12.47 -11.90
CA LYS A 144 -18.40 11.04 -11.56
C LYS A 144 -18.79 10.83 -10.10
N ILE A 145 -18.23 11.62 -9.19
CA ILE A 145 -18.63 11.61 -7.77
C ILE A 145 -20.10 12.01 -7.64
N ASP A 146 -20.51 13.09 -8.29
CA ASP A 146 -21.89 13.61 -8.25
C ASP A 146 -22.89 12.57 -8.82
N GLU A 147 -22.51 11.86 -9.87
CA GLU A 147 -23.30 10.75 -10.44
C GLU A 147 -23.51 9.64 -9.40
N VAL A 148 -22.48 9.27 -8.63
CA VAL A 148 -22.58 8.27 -7.56
C VAL A 148 -23.44 8.78 -6.41
N LEU A 149 -23.21 10.00 -5.92
CA LEU A 149 -23.93 10.56 -4.78
C LEU A 149 -25.41 10.86 -5.07
N ARG A 150 -25.81 11.04 -6.35
CA ARG A 150 -27.23 11.09 -6.72
C ARG A 150 -27.96 9.76 -6.55
N VAL A 151 -27.26 8.64 -6.74
CA VAL A 151 -27.80 7.28 -6.59
C VAL A 151 -27.74 6.83 -5.13
N ASP A 152 -26.58 7.05 -4.49
CA ASP A 152 -26.31 6.70 -3.09
C ASP A 152 -25.61 7.88 -2.40
N ASN A 153 -26.38 8.74 -1.77
CA ASN A 153 -25.87 9.94 -1.10
C ASN A 153 -25.08 9.63 0.19
N LYS A 154 -25.05 8.36 0.61
CA LYS A 154 -24.30 7.86 1.76
C LYS A 154 -23.10 6.99 1.34
N ASN A 155 -22.77 6.94 0.07
CA ASN A 155 -21.65 6.16 -0.42
C ASN A 155 -20.33 6.63 0.20
N ALA A 156 -19.75 5.79 1.06
CA ALA A 156 -18.57 6.16 1.83
C ALA A 156 -17.35 6.46 0.94
N GLU A 157 -17.14 5.69 -0.13
CA GLU A 157 -16.07 5.89 -1.09
C GLU A 157 -16.24 7.21 -1.86
N ALA A 158 -17.46 7.54 -2.29
CA ALA A 158 -17.75 8.82 -2.97
C ALA A 158 -17.52 10.01 -2.04
N LEU A 159 -17.95 9.92 -0.78
CA LEU A 159 -17.70 10.95 0.24
C LEU A 159 -16.20 11.10 0.51
N TYR A 160 -15.45 10.00 0.63
CA TYR A 160 -14.01 10.04 0.80
C TYR A 160 -13.31 10.71 -0.40
N LEU A 161 -13.70 10.37 -1.64
CA LEU A 161 -13.17 11.00 -2.84
C LEU A 161 -13.53 12.49 -2.88
N SER A 162 -14.77 12.89 -2.49
CA SER A 162 -15.15 14.31 -2.34
C SER A 162 -14.19 15.04 -1.38
N GLY A 163 -13.79 14.39 -0.30
CA GLY A 163 -12.78 14.91 0.62
C GLY A 163 -11.41 15.12 -0.06
N ASN A 164 -10.95 14.15 -0.85
CA ASN A 164 -9.70 14.28 -1.60
C ASN A 164 -9.76 15.40 -2.65
N PHE A 165 -10.89 15.57 -3.35
CA PHE A 165 -11.08 16.68 -4.27
C PHE A 165 -11.07 18.04 -3.56
N ALA A 166 -11.67 18.13 -2.36
CA ALA A 166 -11.61 19.32 -1.53
C ALA A 166 -10.17 19.64 -1.08
N LEU A 167 -9.37 18.62 -0.73
CA LEU A 167 -7.94 18.79 -0.42
C LEU A 167 -7.15 19.32 -1.62
N PHE A 168 -7.39 18.77 -2.80
CA PHE A 168 -6.76 19.27 -4.02
C PHE A 168 -7.13 20.73 -4.30
N ALA A 169 -8.36 21.12 -3.99
CA ALA A 169 -8.82 22.51 -4.05
C ALA A 169 -8.38 23.38 -2.86
N GLN A 170 -7.54 22.85 -1.96
CA GLN A 170 -7.05 23.51 -0.75
C GLN A 170 -8.16 23.89 0.27
N ASP A 171 -9.34 23.32 0.14
CA ASP A 171 -10.47 23.50 1.08
C ASP A 171 -10.42 22.41 2.16
N THR A 172 -9.50 22.57 3.11
CA THR A 172 -9.30 21.61 4.20
C THR A 172 -10.55 21.45 5.08
N VAL A 173 -11.38 22.50 5.21
CA VAL A 173 -12.60 22.44 6.04
C VAL A 173 -13.61 21.47 5.43
N LYS A 174 -13.89 21.64 4.13
CA LYS A 174 -14.78 20.70 3.41
C LYS A 174 -14.20 19.29 3.36
N ALA A 175 -12.88 19.17 3.19
CA ALA A 175 -12.22 17.86 3.19
C ALA A 175 -12.49 17.11 4.49
N LEU A 176 -12.28 17.74 5.64
CA LEU A 176 -12.55 17.13 6.96
C LEU A 176 -14.03 16.74 7.09
N GLN A 177 -14.97 17.59 6.63
CA GLN A 177 -16.40 17.28 6.69
C GLN A 177 -16.76 16.04 5.86
N TYR A 178 -16.26 15.95 4.62
CA TYR A 178 -16.53 14.82 3.73
C TYR A 178 -15.88 13.53 4.22
N ILE A 179 -14.63 13.58 4.69
CA ILE A 179 -13.94 12.39 5.19
C ILE A 179 -14.60 11.90 6.48
N GLN A 180 -15.04 12.82 7.37
CA GLN A 180 -15.79 12.43 8.56
C GLN A 180 -17.14 11.81 8.20
N ALA A 181 -17.83 12.35 7.19
CA ALA A 181 -19.06 11.75 6.68
C ALA A 181 -18.82 10.35 6.12
N ALA A 182 -17.70 10.11 5.43
CA ALA A 182 -17.32 8.78 4.95
C ALA A 182 -17.10 7.79 6.10
N ILE A 183 -16.38 8.20 7.15
CA ILE A 183 -16.17 7.40 8.38
C ILE A 183 -17.51 7.04 9.05
N ASN A 184 -18.44 7.99 9.11
CA ASN A 184 -19.75 7.76 9.71
C ASN A 184 -20.59 6.72 8.94
N GLN A 185 -20.39 6.59 7.63
CA GLN A 185 -21.05 5.58 6.81
C GLN A 185 -20.34 4.22 6.84
N LYS A 186 -19.01 4.21 7.03
CA LYS A 186 -18.19 3.00 6.98
C LYS A 186 -17.15 3.04 8.09
N GLN A 187 -17.45 2.39 9.23
CA GLN A 187 -16.61 2.42 10.44
C GLN A 187 -15.30 1.63 10.32
N ASP A 188 -15.16 0.79 9.30
CA ASP A 188 -13.92 0.06 8.97
C ASP A 188 -13.16 0.67 7.77
N PHE A 189 -13.38 1.97 7.50
CA PHE A 189 -12.79 2.64 6.35
C PHE A 189 -11.35 3.08 6.63
N PHE A 190 -10.42 2.15 6.53
CA PHE A 190 -9.00 2.37 6.79
C PHE A 190 -8.44 3.66 6.14
N LYS A 191 -8.69 3.85 4.82
CA LYS A 191 -8.17 5.03 4.08
C LYS A 191 -8.64 6.36 4.68
N ALA A 192 -9.87 6.43 5.15
CA ALA A 192 -10.43 7.64 5.73
C ALA A 192 -9.83 7.96 7.09
N PHE A 193 -9.64 6.95 7.95
CA PHE A 193 -8.97 7.12 9.24
C PHE A 193 -7.51 7.52 9.07
N ASP A 194 -6.76 6.87 8.15
CA ASP A 194 -5.38 7.23 7.84
C ASP A 194 -5.27 8.69 7.39
N LEU A 195 -6.13 9.12 6.45
CA LEU A 195 -6.11 10.49 5.95
C LEU A 195 -6.48 11.52 7.02
N MET A 196 -7.47 11.24 7.89
CA MET A 196 -7.77 12.11 9.03
C MET A 196 -6.56 12.23 9.96
N GLY A 197 -5.89 11.10 10.28
CA GLY A 197 -4.67 11.11 11.08
C GLY A 197 -3.60 12.02 10.47
N VAL A 198 -3.37 11.93 9.16
CA VAL A 198 -2.42 12.81 8.44
C VAL A 198 -2.83 14.28 8.53
N LEU A 199 -4.12 14.60 8.33
CA LEU A 199 -4.60 15.98 8.35
C LEU A 199 -4.49 16.63 9.75
N PHE A 200 -4.79 15.89 10.81
CA PHE A 200 -4.61 16.36 12.18
C PHE A 200 -3.14 16.43 12.56
N SER A 201 -2.32 15.46 12.13
CA SER A 201 -0.87 15.46 12.34
C SER A 201 -0.20 16.70 11.72
N ALA A 202 -0.62 17.11 10.53
CA ALA A 202 -0.10 18.33 9.88
C ALA A 202 -0.40 19.63 10.67
N LYS A 203 -1.41 19.60 11.56
CA LYS A 203 -1.76 20.70 12.45
C LYS A 203 -1.09 20.60 13.83
N GLY A 204 -0.34 19.53 14.10
CA GLY A 204 0.18 19.23 15.43
C GLY A 204 -0.91 18.83 16.43
N ASP A 205 -2.11 18.48 15.96
CA ASP A 205 -3.26 18.15 16.81
C ASP A 205 -3.19 16.69 17.26
N VAL A 206 -3.26 16.47 18.58
CA VAL A 206 -3.19 15.14 19.21
C VAL A 206 -4.30 14.18 18.76
N MET A 207 -5.42 14.69 18.24
CA MET A 207 -6.46 13.85 17.62
C MET A 207 -5.92 12.98 16.49
N ALA A 208 -4.77 13.34 15.90
CA ALA A 208 -4.08 12.49 14.92
C ALA A 208 -3.88 11.06 15.43
N LEU A 209 -3.51 10.91 16.71
CA LEU A 209 -3.25 9.61 17.32
C LEU A 209 -4.50 8.73 17.41
N ASP A 210 -5.68 9.31 17.69
CA ASP A 210 -6.94 8.58 17.76
C ASP A 210 -7.33 8.03 16.39
N TYR A 211 -7.11 8.83 15.34
CA TYR A 211 -7.35 8.40 13.98
C TYR A 211 -6.37 7.32 13.51
N PHE A 212 -5.07 7.48 13.78
CA PHE A 212 -4.07 6.44 13.47
C PHE A 212 -4.34 5.15 14.26
N ASN A 213 -4.71 5.24 15.52
CA ASN A 213 -5.09 4.07 16.33
C ASN A 213 -6.35 3.38 15.76
N SER A 214 -7.31 4.15 15.24
CA SER A 214 -8.48 3.60 14.55
C SER A 214 -8.10 2.89 13.25
N ALA A 215 -7.17 3.45 12.48
CA ALA A 215 -6.61 2.79 11.29
C ALA A 215 -5.88 1.48 11.66
N LEU A 216 -5.09 1.46 12.73
CA LEU A 216 -4.39 0.27 13.21
C LEU A 216 -5.34 -0.81 13.76
N ARG A 217 -6.49 -0.43 14.36
CA ARG A 217 -7.53 -1.43 14.74
C ARG A 217 -8.09 -2.16 13.53
N ILE A 218 -8.21 -1.48 12.38
CA ILE A 218 -8.70 -2.08 11.13
C ILE A 218 -7.60 -2.91 10.47
N ARG A 219 -6.36 -2.43 10.48
CA ARG A 219 -5.19 -3.08 9.87
C ARG A 219 -3.98 -3.02 10.80
N PRO A 220 -3.81 -4.00 11.70
CA PRO A 220 -2.77 -3.95 12.76
C PRO A 220 -1.32 -3.96 12.24
N TYR A 221 -1.07 -4.65 11.12
CA TYR A 221 0.29 -4.82 10.58
C TYR A 221 0.65 -3.79 9.50
N ARG A 222 0.37 -2.52 9.78
CA ARG A 222 0.70 -1.40 8.90
C ARG A 222 1.86 -0.61 9.48
N PHE A 223 3.09 -0.96 9.07
CA PHE A 223 4.29 -0.26 9.52
C PHE A 223 4.26 1.25 9.20
N ASP A 224 3.67 1.60 8.05
CA ASP A 224 3.55 2.99 7.61
C ASP A 224 2.68 3.86 8.54
N ILE A 225 1.68 3.29 9.21
CA ILE A 225 0.91 4.02 10.24
C ILE A 225 1.76 4.24 11.49
N HIS A 226 2.48 3.22 11.98
CA HIS A 226 3.40 3.38 13.10
C HIS A 226 4.50 4.41 12.78
N TYR A 227 5.00 4.42 11.55
CA TYR A 227 5.94 5.43 11.08
C TYR A 227 5.33 6.85 11.15
N LYS A 228 4.08 7.05 10.68
CA LYS A 228 3.36 8.33 10.76
C LYS A 228 3.15 8.78 12.21
N VAL A 229 2.82 7.86 13.12
CA VAL A 229 2.73 8.13 14.56
C VAL A 229 4.08 8.60 15.12
N GLY A 230 5.19 7.95 14.70
CA GLY A 230 6.54 8.36 15.07
C GLY A 230 6.87 9.76 14.57
N MET A 231 6.53 10.08 13.32
CA MET A 231 6.69 11.42 12.76
C MET A 231 5.88 12.47 13.53
N PHE A 232 4.64 12.15 13.91
CA PHE A 232 3.82 13.05 14.72
C PHE A 232 4.47 13.34 16.05
N TYR A 233 4.90 12.32 16.80
CA TYR A 233 5.58 12.50 18.09
C TYR A 233 6.89 13.27 17.96
N GLN A 234 7.67 13.00 16.90
CA GLN A 234 8.90 13.75 16.63
C GLN A 234 8.61 15.22 16.39
N ASN A 235 7.56 15.55 15.61
CA ASN A 235 7.19 16.93 15.28
C ASN A 235 6.73 17.73 16.52
N ILE A 236 6.11 17.10 17.51
CA ILE A 236 5.71 17.75 18.77
C ILE A 236 6.78 17.68 19.85
N GLY A 237 7.97 17.14 19.55
CA GLY A 237 9.09 17.02 20.50
C GLY A 237 8.97 15.88 21.51
N ALA A 238 8.00 14.99 21.36
CA ALA A 238 7.82 13.79 22.18
C ALA A 238 8.76 12.66 21.70
N TYR A 239 10.07 12.88 21.89
CA TYR A 239 11.13 12.09 21.29
C TYR A 239 11.16 10.62 21.72
N LYS A 240 10.84 10.32 22.97
CA LYS A 240 10.80 8.94 23.48
C LYS A 240 9.67 8.14 22.80
N GLU A 241 8.50 8.74 22.73
CA GLU A 241 7.32 8.18 22.08
C GLU A 241 7.55 8.00 20.58
N ALA A 242 8.28 8.95 19.94
CA ALA A 242 8.66 8.84 18.54
C ALA A 242 9.52 7.61 18.28
N ILE A 243 10.56 7.37 19.10
CA ILE A 243 11.42 6.19 18.99
C ILE A 243 10.62 4.89 19.13
N GLU A 244 9.72 4.82 20.11
CA GLU A 244 8.89 3.61 20.31
C GLU A 244 7.96 3.35 19.13
N ALA A 245 7.37 4.39 18.55
CA ALA A 245 6.53 4.26 17.37
C ALA A 245 7.35 3.80 16.12
N TYR A 246 8.53 4.37 15.90
CA TYR A 246 9.42 3.92 14.83
C TYR A 246 9.92 2.48 15.03
N LYS A 247 10.22 2.07 16.27
CA LYS A 247 10.57 0.67 16.58
C LYS A 247 9.43 -0.28 16.22
N ARG A 248 8.17 0.05 16.54
CA ARG A 248 7.01 -0.75 16.13
C ARG A 248 6.90 -0.85 14.61
N ALA A 249 7.22 0.22 13.87
CA ALA A 249 7.29 0.15 12.42
C ALA A 249 8.37 -0.84 11.95
N LEU A 250 9.54 -0.88 12.62
CA LEU A 250 10.65 -1.78 12.30
C LEU A 250 10.39 -3.23 12.73
N GLU A 251 9.57 -3.50 13.75
CA GLU A 251 9.11 -4.85 14.09
C GLU A 251 8.33 -5.49 12.93
N ILE A 252 7.56 -4.67 12.18
CA ILE A 252 6.77 -5.14 11.04
C ILE A 252 7.60 -5.14 9.76
N ASN A 253 8.41 -4.09 9.54
CA ASN A 253 9.30 -3.95 8.39
C ASN A 253 10.71 -3.57 8.86
N PRO A 254 11.58 -4.56 9.15
CA PRO A 254 12.94 -4.32 9.63
C PRO A 254 13.83 -3.52 8.65
N SER A 255 13.50 -3.55 7.36
CA SER A 255 14.23 -2.84 6.30
C SER A 255 13.66 -1.46 5.99
N HIS A 256 12.85 -0.87 6.87
CA HIS A 256 12.33 0.48 6.66
C HIS A 256 13.39 1.54 6.98
N LYS A 257 14.26 1.81 6.01
CA LYS A 257 15.43 2.73 6.15
C LYS A 257 15.08 4.09 6.76
N THR A 258 13.90 4.65 6.42
CA THR A 258 13.46 5.96 6.94
C THR A 258 13.16 5.92 8.43
N SER A 259 12.60 4.82 8.97
CA SER A 259 12.43 4.67 10.42
C SER A 259 13.78 4.54 11.13
N LEU A 260 14.73 3.78 10.58
CA LEU A 260 16.08 3.69 11.11
C LEU A 260 16.75 5.08 11.15
N HIS A 261 16.72 5.81 10.04
CA HIS A 261 17.24 7.16 9.95
C HIS A 261 16.59 8.08 10.99
N ASN A 262 15.26 8.12 11.08
CA ASN A 262 14.56 9.02 12.00
C ASN A 262 14.83 8.70 13.48
N ILE A 263 15.01 7.42 13.84
CA ILE A 263 15.49 7.08 15.19
C ILE A 263 16.88 7.67 15.41
N GLY A 264 17.80 7.55 14.44
CA GLY A 264 19.12 8.16 14.50
C GLY A 264 19.05 9.67 14.74
N VAL A 265 18.20 10.37 13.97
CA VAL A 265 17.96 11.81 14.14
C VAL A 265 17.43 12.14 15.54
N VAL A 266 16.43 11.42 16.02
CA VAL A 266 15.86 11.64 17.36
C VAL A 266 16.90 11.36 18.46
N GLN A 267 17.76 10.34 18.30
CA GLN A 267 18.85 10.06 19.24
C GLN A 267 19.88 11.21 19.28
N VAL A 268 20.15 11.87 18.13
CA VAL A 268 20.99 13.08 18.14
C VAL A 268 20.35 14.20 18.97
N PHE A 269 19.05 14.44 18.84
CA PHE A 269 18.32 15.44 19.66
C PHE A 269 18.33 15.10 21.16
N LEU A 270 18.40 13.83 21.52
CA LEU A 270 18.52 13.38 22.90
C LEU A 270 19.97 13.38 23.43
N GLY A 271 20.96 13.68 22.58
CA GLY A 271 22.37 13.62 22.93
C GLY A 271 22.98 12.20 22.93
N GLU A 272 22.21 11.21 22.49
CA GLU A 272 22.60 9.79 22.47
C GLU A 272 23.39 9.45 21.19
N THR A 273 24.53 10.15 20.98
CA THR A 273 25.32 10.11 19.75
C THR A 273 25.78 8.72 19.35
N LYS A 274 26.20 7.87 20.34
CA LYS A 274 26.61 6.48 20.04
C LYS A 274 25.46 5.61 19.50
N ALA A 275 24.25 5.81 20.05
CA ALA A 275 23.07 5.10 19.57
C ALA A 275 22.70 5.56 18.16
N ALA A 276 22.78 6.88 17.89
CA ALA A 276 22.53 7.46 16.57
C ALA A 276 23.43 6.86 15.49
N LEU A 277 24.74 6.69 15.74
CA LEU A 277 25.67 6.03 14.81
C LEU A 277 25.19 4.64 14.38
N GLY A 278 24.73 3.84 15.36
CA GLY A 278 24.23 2.49 15.09
C GLY A 278 22.99 2.48 14.19
N PHE A 279 22.09 3.43 14.38
CA PHE A 279 20.87 3.51 13.56
C PHE A 279 21.13 4.05 12.15
N PHE A 280 21.99 5.05 12.00
CA PHE A 280 22.39 5.52 10.66
C PHE A 280 23.16 4.43 9.90
N SER A 281 24.05 3.68 10.56
CA SER A 281 24.76 2.56 9.94
C SER A 281 23.81 1.47 9.46
N LYS A 282 22.80 1.11 10.26
CA LYS A 282 21.75 0.16 9.83
C LYS A 282 20.92 0.69 8.64
N ALA A 283 20.65 2.00 8.59
CA ALA A 283 19.97 2.59 7.46
C ALA A 283 20.79 2.48 6.16
N ILE A 284 22.12 2.66 6.25
CA ILE A 284 23.07 2.49 5.14
C ILE A 284 23.19 1.00 4.74
N GLU A 285 23.18 0.07 5.70
CA GLU A 285 23.15 -1.38 5.39
C GLU A 285 21.92 -1.79 4.58
N VAL A 286 20.77 -1.13 4.82
CA VAL A 286 19.54 -1.37 4.05
C VAL A 286 19.59 -0.74 2.66
N ASP A 287 20.21 0.43 2.53
CA ASP A 287 20.34 1.17 1.28
C ASP A 287 21.67 1.94 1.28
N ASP A 288 22.64 1.40 0.55
CA ASP A 288 23.99 1.93 0.44
C ASP A 288 24.11 3.26 -0.34
N MET A 289 22.99 3.71 -0.95
CA MET A 289 22.86 5.02 -1.59
C MET A 289 21.96 5.99 -0.79
N TYR A 290 21.69 5.68 0.50
CA TYR A 290 20.82 6.52 1.32
C TYR A 290 21.56 7.74 1.86
N LEU A 291 21.52 8.81 1.08
CA LEU A 291 22.22 10.07 1.30
C LEU A 291 22.03 10.64 2.72
N GLU A 292 20.79 10.68 3.20
CA GLU A 292 20.45 11.28 4.49
C GLU A 292 21.08 10.53 5.66
N ALA A 293 21.28 9.21 5.52
CA ALA A 293 21.92 8.42 6.57
C ALA A 293 23.43 8.65 6.63
N TYR A 294 24.10 8.78 5.48
CA TYR A 294 25.53 9.18 5.43
C TYR A 294 25.71 10.56 6.04
N PHE A 295 24.90 11.54 5.62
CA PHE A 295 24.97 12.88 6.18
C PHE A 295 24.73 12.89 7.70
N GLY A 296 23.71 12.16 8.17
CA GLY A 296 23.39 12.06 9.60
C GLY A 296 24.54 11.42 10.40
N ARG A 297 25.18 10.37 9.84
CA ARG A 297 26.32 9.70 10.49
C ARG A 297 27.56 10.57 10.48
N ALA A 298 27.84 11.28 9.39
CA ALA A 298 28.92 12.26 9.31
C ALA A 298 28.79 13.34 10.38
N TYR A 299 27.58 13.88 10.54
CA TYR A 299 27.31 14.89 11.55
C TYR A 299 27.54 14.36 12.98
N VAL A 300 27.15 13.12 13.26
CA VAL A 300 27.42 12.50 14.56
C VAL A 300 28.93 12.28 14.78
N TYR A 301 29.70 11.85 13.76
CA TYR A 301 31.14 11.76 13.85
C TYR A 301 31.77 13.14 14.11
N GLU A 302 31.28 14.21 13.47
CA GLU A 302 31.69 15.59 13.74
C GLU A 302 31.47 15.95 15.22
N LEU A 303 30.28 15.66 15.79
CA LEU A 303 29.98 15.88 17.20
C LEU A 303 30.90 15.11 18.17
N LEU A 304 31.40 13.95 17.73
CA LEU A 304 32.32 13.12 18.49
C LEU A 304 33.81 13.49 18.26
N ASN A 305 34.09 14.51 17.45
CA ASN A 305 35.42 14.91 16.99
C ASN A 305 36.18 13.82 16.21
N ASP A 306 35.45 12.86 15.63
CA ASP A 306 35.99 11.85 14.72
C ASP A 306 35.97 12.41 13.28
N PHE A 307 36.87 13.35 13.02
CA PHE A 307 36.86 14.11 11.76
C PHE A 307 37.23 13.24 10.56
N ILE A 308 37.96 12.13 10.74
CA ILE A 308 38.31 11.20 9.66
C ILE A 308 37.06 10.53 9.12
N ASN A 309 36.25 9.93 9.99
CA ASN A 309 35.02 9.27 9.59
C ASN A 309 33.96 10.29 9.15
N SER A 310 33.90 11.46 9.78
CA SER A 310 33.02 12.56 9.37
C SER A 310 33.30 12.99 7.94
N GLU A 311 34.59 13.26 7.60
CA GLU A 311 35.00 13.64 6.25
C GLU A 311 34.63 12.56 5.22
N SER A 312 34.90 11.30 5.53
CA SER A 312 34.57 10.17 4.65
C SER A 312 33.09 10.13 4.31
N ASP A 313 32.22 10.25 5.30
CA ASP A 313 30.77 10.18 5.11
C ASP A 313 30.21 11.44 4.43
N TYR A 314 30.73 12.65 4.73
CA TYR A 314 30.36 13.86 3.98
C TYR A 314 30.77 13.77 2.52
N ARG A 315 31.97 13.25 2.20
CA ARG A 315 32.39 13.01 0.82
C ARG A 315 31.52 11.97 0.12
N THR A 316 31.14 10.90 0.82
CA THR A 316 30.19 9.90 0.29
C THR A 316 28.85 10.54 -0.02
N THR A 317 28.33 11.39 0.89
CA THR A 317 27.10 12.16 0.64
C THR A 317 27.21 12.99 -0.65
N LEU A 318 28.35 13.65 -0.89
CA LEU A 318 28.59 14.45 -2.10
C LEU A 318 28.85 13.61 -3.35
N MET A 319 29.30 12.36 -3.21
CA MET A 319 29.35 11.43 -4.36
C MET A 319 27.94 11.01 -4.80
N ILE A 320 27.01 10.87 -3.87
CA ILE A 320 25.62 10.53 -4.17
C ILE A 320 24.88 11.74 -4.76
N ASP A 321 25.00 12.91 -4.10
CA ASP A 321 24.47 14.19 -4.61
C ASP A 321 25.53 15.30 -4.49
N PRO A 322 26.22 15.63 -5.59
CA PRO A 322 27.22 16.69 -5.61
C PRO A 322 26.67 18.08 -5.23
N SER A 323 25.39 18.29 -5.26
CA SER A 323 24.74 19.58 -4.93
C SER A 323 24.28 19.70 -3.47
N TYR A 324 24.50 18.67 -2.66
CA TYR A 324 24.00 18.62 -1.28
C TYR A 324 24.77 19.57 -0.36
N ARG A 325 24.27 20.79 -0.27
CA ARG A 325 24.92 21.89 0.43
C ARG A 325 25.27 21.62 1.91
N PRO A 326 24.40 20.95 2.71
CA PRO A 326 24.74 20.68 4.11
C PRO A 326 26.03 19.87 4.30
N ALA A 327 26.35 18.94 3.38
CA ALA A 327 27.60 18.17 3.47
C ALA A 327 28.83 19.01 3.08
N MET A 328 28.69 19.92 2.10
CA MET A 328 29.76 20.89 1.78
C MET A 328 30.09 21.77 2.99
N ASP A 329 29.04 22.30 3.63
CA ASP A 329 29.21 23.13 4.83
C ASP A 329 29.81 22.32 6.01
N GLY A 330 29.49 21.00 6.09
CA GLY A 330 30.08 20.06 7.03
C GLY A 330 31.60 19.92 6.84
N LEU A 331 32.04 19.68 5.62
CA LEU A 331 33.48 19.60 5.30
C LEU A 331 34.23 20.87 5.69
N VAL A 332 33.69 22.05 5.36
CA VAL A 332 34.30 23.34 5.73
C VAL A 332 34.39 23.52 7.25
N ARG A 333 33.45 22.96 8.05
CA ARG A 333 33.50 23.05 9.52
C ARG A 333 34.59 22.18 10.12
N ILE A 334 34.81 20.98 9.58
CA ILE A 334 35.81 20.04 10.11
C ILE A 334 37.23 20.31 9.64
N GLU A 335 37.43 21.12 8.59
CA GLU A 335 38.74 21.56 8.12
C GLU A 335 39.35 22.68 8.95
N LYS A 336 38.61 23.31 9.84
CA LYS A 336 39.04 24.41 10.74
C LYS A 336 39.57 23.90 12.07
#